data_b3cda1b5230bc0c65aa3405df9d7a211
#
_entry.id   b3cda1b5230bc0c65aa3405df9d7a211
#
_cell.length_a   1.000
_cell.length_b   1.000
_cell.length_c   1.000
_cell.angle_alpha   90.00
_cell.angle_beta   90.00
_cell.angle_gamma   90.00
#
_symmetry.space_group_name_H-M   'P 1'
#
loop_
_entity.id
_entity.type
_entity.pdbx_description
1 polymer ?
#
loop_
_entity_poly.entity_id
_entity_poly.type
_entity_poly.pdbx_seq_one_letter_code
_entity_poly.pdbx_strand_id
1 'polypeptide(L)'
;MSSGAGKTVCVTGASGYIASWLVKQLLLRGYTVKASVRDPNDPRKTQHLLGLEGAESRLMLFKADLLEQGSFDSVVEGCVGVFHTASPVYHHVLDPQAELLDPAVKGTLNVLSSCAKTPSVKRVVLTSSIAAVAYNGKPRTPDVVVDENWFSDPDYCKDLKLWYVVSKTMAEDSAWKFSKEKGIDLVALNPAMVIGPLLQPTLNTSAAAILKLIKGAETFPNATLGWVNVKGCCNCTYTGI
;
A
#
# COMPACT_ATOMS: atom_id res chain seq x y z
N MET A 1 -15.73 10.34 -16.30
CA MET A 1 -14.47 9.74 -15.79
C MET A 1 -13.42 9.94 -16.84
N SER A 2 -12.26 10.56 -16.52
CA SER A 2 -11.19 10.72 -17.50
C SER A 2 -10.66 9.35 -17.91
N SER A 3 -10.60 9.09 -19.22
CA SER A 3 -9.96 7.88 -19.75
C SER A 3 -8.48 7.88 -19.37
N GLY A 4 -7.96 6.75 -18.90
CA GLY A 4 -6.54 6.52 -18.68
C GLY A 4 -5.76 6.27 -19.97
N ALA A 5 -6.42 6.33 -21.12
CA ALA A 5 -5.80 6.04 -22.42
C ALA A 5 -4.58 6.95 -22.67
N GLY A 6 -3.46 6.33 -23.05
CA GLY A 6 -2.20 7.00 -23.29
C GLY A 6 -1.42 7.42 -22.04
N LYS A 7 -1.93 7.16 -20.83
CA LYS A 7 -1.20 7.44 -19.59
C LYS A 7 -0.55 6.17 -19.03
N THR A 8 0.69 6.31 -18.59
CA THR A 8 1.43 5.24 -17.90
C THR A 8 1.53 5.56 -16.42
N VAL A 9 1.27 4.57 -15.58
CA VAL A 9 1.36 4.68 -14.12
C VAL A 9 2.17 3.52 -13.54
N CYS A 10 2.77 3.76 -12.37
CA CYS A 10 3.47 2.73 -11.63
C CYS A 10 2.62 2.21 -10.48
N VAL A 11 2.64 0.88 -10.23
CA VAL A 11 2.08 0.25 -9.03
C VAL A 11 3.16 -0.57 -8.37
N THR A 12 3.57 -0.22 -7.15
CA THR A 12 4.57 -0.98 -6.41
C THR A 12 3.94 -2.15 -5.66
N GLY A 13 4.66 -3.29 -5.55
CA GLY A 13 4.18 -4.47 -4.85
C GLY A 13 2.94 -5.11 -5.48
N ALA A 14 2.88 -5.10 -6.81
CA ALA A 14 1.69 -5.42 -7.60
C ALA A 14 1.10 -6.82 -7.33
N SER A 15 1.90 -7.78 -6.87
CA SER A 15 1.44 -9.13 -6.50
C SER A 15 0.61 -9.18 -5.20
N GLY A 16 0.54 -8.06 -4.46
CA GLY A 16 -0.22 -7.97 -3.21
C GLY A 16 -1.73 -7.81 -3.42
N TYR A 17 -2.50 -7.97 -2.35
CA TYR A 17 -3.96 -7.98 -2.39
C TYR A 17 -4.58 -6.69 -2.97
N ILE A 18 -4.31 -5.55 -2.34
CA ILE A 18 -4.82 -4.24 -2.80
C ILE A 18 -4.22 -3.91 -4.17
N ALA A 19 -2.91 -4.12 -4.33
CA ALA A 19 -2.18 -3.76 -5.53
C ALA A 19 -2.67 -4.51 -6.77
N SER A 20 -2.94 -5.81 -6.68
CA SER A 20 -3.44 -6.60 -7.81
C SER A 20 -4.83 -6.13 -8.27
N TRP A 21 -5.71 -5.76 -7.34
CA TRP A 21 -6.99 -5.16 -7.66
C TRP A 21 -6.85 -3.76 -8.28
N LEU A 22 -5.90 -2.96 -7.79
CA LEU A 22 -5.59 -1.66 -8.38
C LEU A 22 -5.07 -1.80 -9.80
N VAL A 23 -4.13 -2.72 -10.07
CA VAL A 23 -3.67 -3.04 -11.43
C VAL A 23 -4.86 -3.40 -12.33
N LYS A 24 -5.74 -4.30 -11.88
CA LYS A 24 -6.96 -4.66 -12.63
C LYS A 24 -7.80 -3.43 -12.96
N GLN A 25 -8.06 -2.56 -11.99
CA GLN A 25 -8.89 -1.38 -12.18
C GLN A 25 -8.25 -0.36 -13.14
N LEU A 26 -6.93 -0.19 -13.09
CA LEU A 26 -6.19 0.70 -13.99
C LEU A 26 -6.21 0.17 -15.44
N LEU A 27 -5.97 -1.13 -15.64
CA LEU A 27 -6.04 -1.76 -16.96
C LEU A 27 -7.44 -1.62 -17.59
N LEU A 28 -8.51 -1.86 -16.82
CA LEU A 28 -9.89 -1.69 -17.28
C LEU A 28 -10.23 -0.24 -17.68
N ARG A 29 -9.50 0.74 -17.14
CA ARG A 29 -9.64 2.17 -17.47
C ARG A 29 -8.71 2.64 -18.58
N GLY A 30 -7.95 1.72 -19.20
CA GLY A 30 -7.08 1.99 -20.34
C GLY A 30 -5.69 2.51 -20.00
N TYR A 31 -5.28 2.51 -18.74
CA TYR A 31 -3.91 2.85 -18.36
C TYR A 31 -2.92 1.77 -18.80
N THR A 32 -1.71 2.19 -19.14
CA THR A 32 -0.54 1.33 -19.15
C THR A 32 0.04 1.27 -17.74
N VAL A 33 0.30 0.07 -17.23
CA VAL A 33 0.72 -0.14 -15.85
C VAL A 33 2.12 -0.75 -15.82
N LYS A 34 3.07 -0.03 -15.24
CA LYS A 34 4.37 -0.56 -14.82
C LYS A 34 4.23 -1.09 -13.40
N ALA A 35 4.28 -2.39 -13.24
CA ALA A 35 4.01 -3.09 -12.00
C ALA A 35 5.29 -3.69 -11.41
N SER A 36 5.70 -3.26 -10.21
CA SER A 36 6.86 -3.85 -9.58
C SER A 36 6.51 -5.08 -8.75
N VAL A 37 7.33 -6.11 -8.88
CA VAL A 37 7.32 -7.33 -8.09
C VAL A 37 8.76 -7.70 -7.71
N ARG A 38 8.97 -8.46 -6.62
CA ARG A 38 10.33 -8.88 -6.22
C ARG A 38 10.96 -9.85 -7.21
N ASP A 39 10.16 -10.77 -7.75
CA ASP A 39 10.60 -11.69 -8.77
C ASP A 39 9.53 -11.83 -9.87
N PRO A 40 9.77 -11.25 -11.06
CA PRO A 40 8.87 -11.37 -12.20
C PRO A 40 8.73 -12.80 -12.74
N ASN A 41 9.67 -13.69 -12.43
CA ASN A 41 9.68 -15.08 -12.89
C ASN A 41 8.96 -16.04 -11.94
N ASP A 42 8.55 -15.62 -10.74
CA ASP A 42 7.73 -16.45 -9.85
C ASP A 42 6.26 -16.45 -10.30
N PRO A 43 5.74 -17.55 -10.89
CA PRO A 43 4.36 -17.59 -11.38
C PRO A 43 3.33 -17.44 -10.26
N ARG A 44 3.65 -17.81 -9.01
CA ARG A 44 2.78 -17.62 -7.85
C ARG A 44 2.57 -16.16 -7.52
N LYS A 45 3.47 -15.26 -7.98
CA LYS A 45 3.42 -13.82 -7.78
C LYS A 45 2.94 -13.05 -9.00
N THR A 46 2.95 -13.64 -10.19
CA THR A 46 2.74 -12.93 -11.45
C THR A 46 1.58 -13.45 -12.27
N GLN A 47 1.27 -14.75 -12.23
CA GLN A 47 0.27 -15.36 -13.11
C GLN A 47 -1.12 -14.69 -12.97
N HIS A 48 -1.55 -14.36 -11.77
CA HIS A 48 -2.84 -13.68 -11.54
C HIS A 48 -2.87 -12.25 -12.08
N LEU A 49 -1.71 -11.61 -12.26
CA LEU A 49 -1.60 -10.28 -12.90
C LEU A 49 -1.61 -10.40 -14.42
N LEU A 50 -0.85 -11.37 -14.97
CA LEU A 50 -0.73 -11.61 -16.40
C LEU A 50 -2.05 -12.10 -17.02
N GLY A 51 -2.90 -12.77 -16.24
CA GLY A 51 -4.25 -13.18 -16.65
C GLY A 51 -5.32 -12.09 -16.59
N LEU A 52 -4.99 -10.85 -16.24
CA LEU A 52 -5.96 -9.76 -16.21
C LEU A 52 -6.31 -9.28 -17.62
N GLU A 53 -7.55 -8.87 -17.83
CA GLU A 53 -7.99 -8.24 -19.07
C GLU A 53 -7.15 -7.00 -19.38
N GLY A 54 -6.58 -6.98 -20.59
CA GLY A 54 -5.68 -5.91 -21.06
C GLY A 54 -4.23 -6.01 -20.55
N ALA A 55 -3.87 -7.05 -19.79
CA ALA A 55 -2.50 -7.23 -19.30
C ALA A 55 -1.52 -7.47 -20.44
N GLU A 56 -1.87 -8.27 -21.44
CA GLU A 56 -1.02 -8.59 -22.58
C GLU A 56 -0.45 -7.34 -23.28
N SER A 57 -1.25 -6.29 -23.43
CA SER A 57 -0.88 -5.07 -24.17
C SER A 57 -0.46 -3.90 -23.28
N ARG A 58 -0.84 -3.87 -22.00
CA ARG A 58 -0.69 -2.69 -21.15
C ARG A 58 -0.09 -2.96 -19.76
N LEU A 59 0.30 -4.20 -19.42
CA LEU A 59 0.98 -4.50 -18.18
C LEU A 59 2.45 -4.84 -18.45
N MET A 60 3.34 -4.16 -17.75
CA MET A 60 4.77 -4.45 -17.75
C MET A 60 5.23 -4.77 -16.34
N LEU A 61 5.83 -5.94 -16.16
CA LEU A 61 6.37 -6.38 -14.87
C LEU A 61 7.84 -5.97 -14.74
N PHE A 62 8.20 -5.38 -13.61
CA PHE A 62 9.56 -4.97 -13.27
C PHE A 62 10.00 -5.65 -11.98
N LYS A 63 11.27 -6.08 -11.95
CA LYS A 63 11.90 -6.48 -10.70
C LYS A 63 12.28 -5.23 -9.92
N ALA A 64 11.82 -5.11 -8.67
CA ALA A 64 12.25 -4.07 -7.74
C ALA A 64 12.13 -4.53 -6.30
N ASP A 65 13.11 -4.15 -5.48
CA ASP A 65 13.12 -4.42 -4.04
C ASP A 65 13.07 -3.10 -3.27
N LEU A 66 12.21 -3.03 -2.24
CA LEU A 66 12.06 -1.84 -1.40
C LEU A 66 13.36 -1.41 -0.72
N LEU A 67 14.23 -2.37 -0.40
CA LEU A 67 15.46 -2.10 0.34
C LEU A 67 16.66 -1.77 -0.58
N GLU A 68 16.51 -1.94 -1.88
CA GLU A 68 17.54 -1.64 -2.86
C GLU A 68 17.35 -0.22 -3.40
N GLN A 69 18.28 0.67 -3.08
CA GLN A 69 18.25 2.06 -3.54
C GLN A 69 18.35 2.12 -5.07
N GLY A 70 17.44 2.90 -5.69
CA GLY A 70 17.39 3.09 -7.13
C GLY A 70 16.69 1.96 -7.89
N SER A 71 16.27 0.86 -7.23
CA SER A 71 15.58 -0.25 -7.91
C SER A 71 14.24 0.16 -8.55
N PHE A 72 13.68 1.28 -8.13
CA PHE A 72 12.43 1.83 -8.68
C PHE A 72 12.64 2.85 -9.82
N ASP A 73 13.88 3.28 -10.10
CA ASP A 73 14.14 4.34 -11.10
C ASP A 73 13.56 3.96 -12.48
N SER A 74 13.82 2.75 -12.98
CA SER A 74 13.28 2.27 -14.26
C SER A 74 11.76 2.02 -14.24
N VAL A 75 11.22 1.70 -13.07
CA VAL A 75 9.78 1.42 -12.92
C VAL A 75 8.97 2.71 -13.03
N VAL A 76 9.45 3.80 -12.42
CA VAL A 76 8.74 5.09 -12.39
C VAL A 76 9.02 5.95 -13.62
N GLU A 77 10.05 5.65 -14.40
CA GLU A 77 10.40 6.39 -15.60
C GLU A 77 9.22 6.46 -16.59
N GLY A 78 8.90 7.68 -17.06
CA GLY A 78 7.78 7.92 -17.98
C GLY A 78 6.38 7.75 -17.39
N CYS A 79 6.25 7.47 -16.10
CA CYS A 79 4.97 7.43 -15.42
C CYS A 79 4.47 8.83 -15.09
N VAL A 80 3.15 9.06 -15.22
CA VAL A 80 2.51 10.30 -14.79
C VAL A 80 2.12 10.28 -13.32
N GLY A 81 2.02 9.08 -12.72
CA GLY A 81 1.68 8.89 -11.32
C GLY A 81 2.18 7.55 -10.78
N VAL A 82 2.37 7.50 -9.48
CA VAL A 82 2.87 6.32 -8.77
C VAL A 82 1.93 5.95 -7.64
N PHE A 83 1.48 4.70 -7.63
CA PHE A 83 0.73 4.09 -6.54
C PHE A 83 1.69 3.26 -5.69
N HIS A 84 2.10 3.80 -4.57
CA HIS A 84 2.97 3.11 -3.65
C HIS A 84 2.18 2.28 -2.65
N THR A 85 1.99 0.98 -2.97
CA THR A 85 1.26 0.01 -2.14
C THR A 85 2.17 -1.01 -1.48
N ALA A 86 3.42 -1.13 -1.95
CA ALA A 86 4.40 -2.04 -1.36
C ALA A 86 4.74 -1.63 0.08
N SER A 87 4.68 -2.58 0.97
CA SER A 87 5.13 -2.41 2.37
C SER A 87 5.57 -3.78 2.90
N PRO A 88 6.60 -3.85 3.75
CA PRO A 88 6.88 -5.08 4.46
C PRO A 88 5.70 -5.41 5.39
N VAL A 89 5.26 -6.67 5.36
CA VAL A 89 4.22 -7.20 6.25
C VAL A 89 4.74 -8.50 6.82
N TYR A 90 5.13 -8.48 8.08
CA TYR A 90 5.61 -9.65 8.82
C TYR A 90 4.74 -9.85 10.06
N HIS A 91 4.35 -11.10 10.34
CA HIS A 91 3.49 -11.45 11.47
C HIS A 91 4.29 -11.91 12.69
N HIS A 92 5.52 -12.36 12.48
CA HIS A 92 6.44 -12.80 13.52
C HIS A 92 7.77 -12.09 13.29
N VAL A 93 8.11 -11.16 14.15
CA VAL A 93 9.28 -10.30 14.07
C VAL A 93 10.09 -10.55 15.33
N LEU A 94 11.35 -10.94 15.17
CA LEU A 94 12.28 -11.12 16.27
C LEU A 94 12.92 -9.78 16.67
N ASP A 95 13.30 -9.00 15.66
CA ASP A 95 13.80 -7.64 15.81
C ASP A 95 12.87 -6.66 15.05
N PRO A 96 11.90 -6.04 15.75
CA PRO A 96 10.97 -5.10 15.12
C PRO A 96 11.64 -3.94 14.41
N GLN A 97 12.76 -3.45 14.92
CA GLN A 97 13.49 -2.33 14.32
C GLN A 97 14.04 -2.73 12.95
N ALA A 98 14.83 -3.80 12.91
CA ALA A 98 15.53 -4.23 11.70
C ALA A 98 14.62 -4.90 10.66
N GLU A 99 13.58 -5.62 11.13
CA GLU A 99 12.75 -6.43 10.24
C GLU A 99 11.49 -5.70 9.75
N LEU A 100 11.01 -4.68 10.48
CA LEU A 100 9.75 -4.02 10.14
C LEU A 100 9.85 -2.49 10.03
N LEU A 101 10.39 -1.80 11.05
CA LEU A 101 10.39 -0.34 11.10
C LEU A 101 11.33 0.25 10.03
N ASP A 102 12.60 -0.14 10.07
CA ASP A 102 13.60 0.32 9.10
C ASP A 102 13.21 -0.01 7.65
N PRO A 103 12.79 -1.25 7.33
CA PRO A 103 12.33 -1.57 5.99
C PRO A 103 11.12 -0.77 5.53
N ALA A 104 10.17 -0.47 6.42
CA ALA A 104 9.00 0.32 6.06
C ALA A 104 9.36 1.77 5.69
N VAL A 105 10.21 2.40 6.51
CA VAL A 105 10.67 3.78 6.28
C VAL A 105 11.61 3.84 5.06
N LYS A 106 12.67 3.02 5.03
CA LYS A 106 13.63 3.00 3.93
C LYS A 106 12.97 2.67 2.60
N GLY A 107 12.08 1.68 2.58
CA GLY A 107 11.37 1.29 1.38
C GLY A 107 10.49 2.40 0.82
N THR A 108 9.77 3.10 1.68
CA THR A 108 8.96 4.27 1.28
C THR A 108 9.83 5.39 0.71
N LEU A 109 10.94 5.73 1.39
CA LEU A 109 11.86 6.76 0.94
C LEU A 109 12.58 6.39 -0.37
N ASN A 110 12.90 5.12 -0.60
CA ASN A 110 13.50 4.65 -1.85
C ASN A 110 12.55 4.88 -3.04
N VAL A 111 11.27 4.54 -2.90
CA VAL A 111 10.26 4.79 -3.95
C VAL A 111 10.11 6.30 -4.19
N LEU A 112 9.95 7.10 -3.14
CA LEU A 112 9.81 8.55 -3.25
C LEU A 112 11.07 9.22 -3.84
N SER A 113 12.25 8.69 -3.54
CA SER A 113 13.51 9.19 -4.12
C SER A 113 13.55 8.97 -5.65
N SER A 114 13.07 7.83 -6.13
CA SER A 114 12.92 7.59 -7.56
C SER A 114 11.87 8.51 -8.19
N CYS A 115 10.75 8.78 -7.51
CA CYS A 115 9.75 9.73 -7.97
C CYS A 115 10.30 11.17 -8.08
N ALA A 116 11.06 11.60 -7.08
CA ALA A 116 11.68 12.95 -7.05
C ALA A 116 12.64 13.21 -8.22
N LYS A 117 13.28 12.17 -8.74
CA LYS A 117 14.18 12.24 -9.90
C LYS A 117 13.44 12.20 -11.23
N THR A 118 12.14 11.93 -11.23
CA THR A 118 11.36 11.65 -12.45
C THR A 118 10.33 12.77 -12.69
N PRO A 119 10.64 13.77 -13.54
CA PRO A 119 9.78 14.96 -13.75
C PRO A 119 8.40 14.64 -14.33
N SER A 120 8.24 13.49 -14.99
CA SER A 120 6.94 13.05 -15.51
C SER A 120 5.95 12.66 -14.41
N VAL A 121 6.42 12.24 -13.22
CA VAL A 121 5.58 11.90 -12.09
C VAL A 121 4.96 13.17 -11.52
N LYS A 122 3.64 13.28 -11.61
CA LYS A 122 2.87 14.45 -11.13
C LYS A 122 2.34 14.25 -9.73
N ARG A 123 2.04 13.00 -9.34
CA ARG A 123 1.49 12.66 -8.04
C ARG A 123 1.91 11.27 -7.59
N VAL A 124 2.10 11.12 -6.29
CA VAL A 124 2.29 9.83 -5.63
C VAL A 124 1.11 9.57 -4.71
N VAL A 125 0.50 8.40 -4.82
CA VAL A 125 -0.56 7.93 -3.90
C VAL A 125 0.02 6.82 -3.04
N LEU A 126 0.17 7.11 -1.75
CA LEU A 126 0.67 6.17 -0.74
C LEU A 126 -0.49 5.38 -0.12
N THR A 127 -0.44 4.08 -0.20
CA THR A 127 -1.34 3.20 0.59
C THR A 127 -0.75 3.00 1.98
N SER A 128 -1.17 3.83 2.91
CA SER A 128 -0.88 3.70 4.33
C SER A 128 -1.86 2.75 5.02
N SER A 129 -2.36 3.08 6.18
CA SER A 129 -3.29 2.25 6.95
C SER A 129 -4.02 3.09 8.00
N ILE A 130 -5.23 2.70 8.37
CA ILE A 130 -5.91 3.20 9.58
C ILE A 130 -5.00 3.08 10.83
N ALA A 131 -4.06 2.14 10.82
CA ALA A 131 -3.05 2.01 11.87
C ALA A 131 -2.21 3.27 12.07
N ALA A 132 -1.97 4.07 11.03
CA ALA A 132 -1.20 5.31 11.14
C ALA A 132 -1.99 6.47 11.78
N VAL A 133 -3.31 6.33 11.95
CA VAL A 133 -4.17 7.42 12.45
C VAL A 133 -5.03 7.06 13.67
N ALA A 134 -5.04 5.80 14.12
CA ALA A 134 -6.04 5.36 15.11
C ALA A 134 -5.49 5.16 16.53
N TYR A 135 -4.19 5.23 16.77
CA TYR A 135 -3.56 4.78 18.03
C TYR A 135 -2.70 5.87 18.68
N ASN A 136 -3.33 6.84 19.34
CA ASN A 136 -2.65 7.95 20.02
C ASN A 136 -2.98 8.06 21.51
N GLY A 137 -3.62 7.05 22.11
CA GLY A 137 -3.98 7.04 23.52
C GLY A 137 -5.17 7.94 23.88
N LYS A 138 -5.67 8.77 22.96
CA LYS A 138 -6.83 9.65 23.22
C LYS A 138 -8.13 8.85 23.20
N PRO A 139 -9.13 9.25 24.05
CA PRO A 139 -10.45 8.62 24.01
C PRO A 139 -11.09 8.73 22.63
N ARG A 140 -11.71 7.67 22.15
CA ARG A 140 -12.48 7.61 20.91
C ARG A 140 -13.95 7.40 21.24
N THR A 141 -14.60 8.46 21.73
CA THR A 141 -16.04 8.49 21.93
C THR A 141 -16.76 8.73 20.60
N PRO A 142 -18.08 8.47 20.50
CA PRO A 142 -18.85 8.74 19.29
C PRO A 142 -18.78 10.19 18.78
N ASP A 143 -18.49 11.14 19.68
CA ASP A 143 -18.43 12.57 19.36
C ASP A 143 -17.05 13.02 18.84
N VAL A 144 -16.05 12.12 18.86
CA VAL A 144 -14.69 12.43 18.41
C VAL A 144 -14.59 12.28 16.90
N VAL A 145 -14.24 13.37 16.24
CA VAL A 145 -13.91 13.36 14.81
C VAL A 145 -12.45 12.99 14.64
N VAL A 146 -12.19 11.92 13.90
CA VAL A 146 -10.85 11.51 13.49
C VAL A 146 -10.59 12.08 12.10
N ASP A 147 -9.70 13.05 12.02
CA ASP A 147 -9.35 13.78 10.80
C ASP A 147 -7.84 13.66 10.49
N GLU A 148 -7.34 14.45 9.56
CA GLU A 148 -5.95 14.47 9.10
C GLU A 148 -4.94 14.89 10.18
N ASN A 149 -5.41 15.41 11.33
CA ASN A 149 -4.58 15.76 12.49
C ASN A 149 -4.51 14.61 13.52
N TRP A 150 -5.28 13.55 13.30
CA TRP A 150 -5.38 12.42 14.22
C TRP A 150 -4.36 11.35 13.86
N PHE A 151 -3.07 11.58 14.14
CA PHE A 151 -2.02 10.59 13.92
C PHE A 151 -1.83 9.68 15.13
N SER A 152 -1.43 8.45 14.86
CA SER A 152 -0.98 7.52 15.89
C SER A 152 0.31 8.02 16.54
N ASP A 153 0.42 7.83 17.86
CA ASP A 153 1.63 8.19 18.62
C ASP A 153 2.61 7.01 18.60
N PRO A 154 3.79 7.16 17.97
CA PRO A 154 4.75 6.08 17.88
C PRO A 154 5.25 5.58 19.25
N ASP A 155 5.42 6.47 20.24
CA ASP A 155 5.97 6.08 21.54
C ASP A 155 4.90 5.34 22.35
N TYR A 156 3.66 5.85 22.38
CA TYR A 156 2.52 5.13 22.93
C TYR A 156 2.36 3.73 22.29
N CYS A 157 2.52 3.61 20.97
CA CYS A 157 2.41 2.34 20.26
C CYS A 157 3.60 1.40 20.55
N LYS A 158 4.81 1.91 20.76
CA LYS A 158 5.98 1.11 21.17
C LYS A 158 5.77 0.50 22.55
N ASP A 159 5.27 1.28 23.52
CA ASP A 159 4.99 0.80 24.87
C ASP A 159 3.96 -0.36 24.85
N LEU A 160 3.01 -0.30 23.92
CA LEU A 160 2.03 -1.37 23.70
C LEU A 160 2.52 -2.48 22.76
N LYS A 161 3.76 -2.42 22.27
CA LYS A 161 4.37 -3.38 21.31
C LYS A 161 3.56 -3.53 20.02
N LEU A 162 2.88 -2.48 19.58
CA LEU A 162 2.11 -2.43 18.33
C LEU A 162 3.01 -2.11 17.14
N TRP A 163 4.00 -2.96 16.87
CA TRP A 163 5.08 -2.69 15.92
C TRP A 163 4.61 -2.39 14.50
N TYR A 164 3.55 -3.06 14.03
CA TYR A 164 2.95 -2.73 12.73
C TYR A 164 2.40 -1.31 12.70
N VAL A 165 1.72 -0.88 13.75
CA VAL A 165 1.21 0.49 13.89
C VAL A 165 2.36 1.49 13.83
N VAL A 166 3.41 1.25 14.62
CA VAL A 166 4.64 2.08 14.62
C VAL A 166 5.23 2.17 13.20
N SER A 167 5.38 1.04 12.51
CA SER A 167 5.97 1.01 11.17
C SER A 167 5.17 1.83 10.15
N LYS A 168 3.85 1.73 10.17
CA LYS A 168 2.98 2.50 9.27
C LYS A 168 2.98 3.99 9.58
N THR A 169 2.94 4.35 10.86
CA THR A 169 3.00 5.75 11.31
C THR A 169 4.32 6.41 10.90
N MET A 170 5.46 5.73 11.16
CA MET A 170 6.78 6.26 10.82
C MET A 170 7.00 6.36 9.30
N ALA A 171 6.53 5.37 8.54
CA ALA A 171 6.64 5.39 7.08
C ALA A 171 5.84 6.53 6.46
N GLU A 172 4.60 6.76 6.93
CA GLU A 172 3.76 7.85 6.46
C GLU A 172 4.31 9.22 6.85
N ASP A 173 4.74 9.41 8.10
CA ASP A 173 5.39 10.65 8.56
C ASP A 173 6.64 10.98 7.74
N SER A 174 7.48 9.97 7.49
CA SER A 174 8.67 10.11 6.65
C SER A 174 8.32 10.47 5.20
N ALA A 175 7.23 9.90 4.66
CA ALA A 175 6.75 10.23 3.32
C ALA A 175 6.28 11.68 3.22
N TRP A 176 5.53 12.19 4.19
CA TRP A 176 5.09 13.57 4.24
C TRP A 176 6.26 14.55 4.34
N LYS A 177 7.24 14.28 5.23
CA LYS A 177 8.44 15.10 5.39
C LYS A 177 9.25 15.17 4.09
N PHE A 178 9.53 14.01 3.49
CA PHE A 178 10.29 13.91 2.25
C PHE A 178 9.56 14.60 1.09
N SER A 179 8.26 14.39 0.96
CA SER A 179 7.46 14.98 -0.11
C SER A 179 7.42 16.50 -0.01
N LYS A 180 7.30 17.05 1.19
CA LYS A 180 7.38 18.50 1.44
C LYS A 180 8.75 19.08 1.05
N GLU A 181 9.83 18.37 1.42
CA GLU A 181 11.20 18.78 1.08
C GLU A 181 11.47 18.78 -0.43
N LYS A 182 10.98 17.75 -1.13
CA LYS A 182 11.23 17.54 -2.57
C LYS A 182 10.15 18.11 -3.49
N GLY A 183 9.10 18.71 -2.97
CA GLY A 183 8.00 19.26 -3.77
C GLY A 183 7.15 18.19 -4.48
N ILE A 184 7.04 16.98 -3.90
CA ILE A 184 6.20 15.92 -4.45
C ILE A 184 4.75 16.13 -4.01
N ASP A 185 3.81 16.10 -4.95
CA ASP A 185 2.39 16.03 -4.66
C ASP A 185 2.06 14.61 -4.14
N LEU A 186 1.93 14.47 -2.82
CA LEU A 186 1.64 13.22 -2.13
C LEU A 186 0.19 13.19 -1.64
N VAL A 187 -0.47 12.07 -1.86
CA VAL A 187 -1.76 11.75 -1.23
C VAL A 187 -1.59 10.44 -0.45
N ALA A 188 -1.93 10.44 0.83
CA ALA A 188 -1.96 9.23 1.64
C ALA A 188 -3.40 8.73 1.81
N LEU A 189 -3.59 7.42 1.67
CA LEU A 189 -4.84 6.74 1.96
C LEU A 189 -4.62 5.80 3.13
N ASN A 190 -5.53 5.86 4.11
CA ASN A 190 -5.47 5.08 5.35
C ASN A 190 -6.60 4.05 5.40
N PRO A 191 -6.54 2.96 4.58
CA PRO A 191 -7.61 1.97 4.57
C PRO A 191 -7.76 1.29 5.92
N ALA A 192 -9.01 1.00 6.27
CA ALA A 192 -9.34 0.08 7.34
C ALA A 192 -9.03 -1.38 6.92
N MET A 193 -9.59 -2.37 7.60
CA MET A 193 -9.42 -3.78 7.23
C MET A 193 -10.04 -4.04 5.86
N VAL A 194 -9.21 -4.38 4.88
CA VAL A 194 -9.65 -4.57 3.49
C VAL A 194 -10.14 -5.99 3.28
N ILE A 195 -11.37 -6.15 2.80
CA ILE A 195 -12.00 -7.44 2.49
C ILE A 195 -12.55 -7.46 1.05
N GLY A 196 -12.76 -8.67 0.53
CA GLY A 196 -13.33 -8.89 -0.79
C GLY A 196 -12.68 -10.07 -1.50
N PRO A 197 -13.00 -10.29 -2.79
CA PRO A 197 -12.43 -11.40 -3.55
C PRO A 197 -10.91 -11.29 -3.69
N LEU A 198 -10.24 -12.43 -3.67
CA LEU A 198 -8.79 -12.53 -3.90
C LEU A 198 -8.53 -12.69 -5.39
N LEU A 199 -7.52 -12.01 -5.91
CA LEU A 199 -6.95 -12.26 -7.24
C LEU A 199 -5.69 -13.12 -7.12
N GLN A 200 -4.87 -12.87 -6.09
CA GLN A 200 -3.68 -13.64 -5.79
C GLN A 200 -4.04 -15.00 -5.16
N PRO A 201 -3.19 -16.03 -5.32
CA PRO A 201 -3.44 -17.37 -4.78
C PRO A 201 -3.28 -17.48 -3.25
N THR A 202 -2.63 -16.51 -2.62
CA THR A 202 -2.33 -16.52 -1.19
C THR A 202 -3.36 -15.71 -0.40
N LEU A 203 -3.83 -16.28 0.71
CA LEU A 203 -4.73 -15.61 1.63
C LEU A 203 -4.01 -14.46 2.35
N ASN A 204 -4.57 -13.26 2.33
CA ASN A 204 -4.05 -12.12 3.07
C ASN A 204 -4.60 -12.09 4.52
N THR A 205 -3.95 -11.32 5.38
CA THR A 205 -4.23 -11.27 6.82
C THR A 205 -5.67 -10.91 7.15
N SER A 206 -6.25 -9.90 6.49
CA SER A 206 -7.62 -9.47 6.78
C SER A 206 -8.66 -10.52 6.37
N ALA A 207 -8.48 -11.17 5.21
CA ALA A 207 -9.33 -12.27 4.80
C ALA A 207 -9.14 -13.51 5.69
N ALA A 208 -7.91 -13.78 6.15
CA ALA A 208 -7.62 -14.87 7.08
C ALA A 208 -8.33 -14.67 8.43
N ALA A 209 -8.44 -13.44 8.93
CA ALA A 209 -9.14 -13.14 10.17
C ALA A 209 -10.64 -13.52 10.07
N ILE A 210 -11.29 -13.18 8.97
CA ILE A 210 -12.69 -13.56 8.72
C ILE A 210 -12.84 -15.06 8.55
N LEU A 211 -11.96 -15.69 7.76
CA LEU A 211 -12.02 -17.14 7.54
C LEU A 211 -11.86 -17.92 8.84
N LYS A 212 -11.02 -17.44 9.77
CA LYS A 212 -10.86 -18.04 11.11
C LYS A 212 -12.18 -18.04 11.89
N LEU A 213 -12.95 -16.93 11.84
CA LEU A 213 -14.26 -16.85 12.50
C LEU A 213 -15.28 -17.79 11.85
N ILE A 214 -15.34 -17.82 10.52
CA ILE A 214 -16.26 -18.69 9.76
C ILE A 214 -15.97 -20.18 10.04
N LYS A 215 -14.71 -20.55 10.24
CA LYS A 215 -14.29 -21.92 10.55
C LYS A 215 -14.53 -22.34 12.01
N GLY A 216 -15.21 -21.53 12.81
CA GLY A 216 -15.57 -21.88 14.18
C GLY A 216 -14.45 -21.60 15.18
N ALA A 217 -13.88 -20.39 15.16
CA ALA A 217 -12.97 -19.96 16.22
C ALA A 217 -13.68 -19.95 17.57
N GLU A 218 -13.07 -20.56 18.58
CA GLU A 218 -13.61 -20.62 19.94
C GLU A 218 -13.70 -19.24 20.60
N THR A 219 -12.84 -18.31 20.16
CA THR A 219 -12.78 -16.93 20.68
C THR A 219 -12.67 -15.92 19.56
N PHE A 220 -13.17 -14.72 19.82
CA PHE A 220 -13.01 -13.57 18.93
C PHE A 220 -12.61 -12.33 19.74
N PRO A 221 -11.86 -11.38 19.13
CA PRO A 221 -11.50 -10.13 19.82
C PRO A 221 -12.75 -9.30 20.07
N ASN A 222 -12.93 -8.82 21.31
CA ASN A 222 -13.93 -7.81 21.63
C ASN A 222 -13.43 -6.43 21.17
N ALA A 223 -13.53 -6.16 19.87
CA ALA A 223 -13.03 -4.96 19.24
C ALA A 223 -13.95 -4.51 18.11
N THR A 224 -14.11 -3.20 17.97
CA THR A 224 -14.76 -2.57 16.82
C THR A 224 -13.69 -2.25 15.78
N LEU A 225 -13.87 -2.76 14.56
CA LEU A 225 -12.96 -2.55 13.43
C LEU A 225 -13.73 -1.98 12.25
N GLY A 226 -13.14 -0.99 11.57
CA GLY A 226 -13.62 -0.54 10.29
C GLY A 226 -13.27 -1.55 9.18
N TRP A 227 -14.18 -1.74 8.23
CA TRP A 227 -13.99 -2.63 7.08
C TRP A 227 -14.26 -1.88 5.78
N VAL A 228 -13.47 -2.16 4.76
CA VAL A 228 -13.66 -1.58 3.43
C VAL A 228 -13.54 -2.67 2.37
N ASN A 229 -14.42 -2.62 1.36
CA ASN A 229 -14.32 -3.52 0.21
C ASN A 229 -13.08 -3.16 -0.62
N VAL A 230 -12.32 -4.18 -1.07
CA VAL A 230 -11.10 -3.98 -1.86
C VAL A 230 -11.34 -3.16 -3.13
N LYS A 231 -12.49 -3.32 -3.79
CA LYS A 231 -12.85 -2.53 -4.97
C LYS A 231 -13.08 -1.06 -4.61
N GLY A 232 -13.74 -0.78 -3.48
CA GLY A 232 -13.92 0.57 -2.97
C GLY A 232 -12.59 1.22 -2.58
N CYS A 233 -11.74 0.49 -1.86
CA CYS A 233 -10.38 0.91 -1.53
C CYS A 233 -9.59 1.28 -2.79
N CYS A 234 -9.58 0.42 -3.83
CA CYS A 234 -8.91 0.69 -5.09
C CYS A 234 -9.51 1.88 -5.85
N ASN A 235 -10.83 2.08 -5.79
CA ASN A 235 -11.47 3.25 -6.41
C ASN A 235 -10.99 4.55 -5.76
N CYS A 236 -10.95 4.62 -4.43
CA CYS A 236 -10.39 5.78 -3.72
C CYS A 236 -8.91 5.99 -4.08
N THR A 237 -8.11 4.92 -4.12
CA THR A 237 -6.71 4.99 -4.52
C THR A 237 -6.55 5.52 -5.94
N TYR A 238 -7.33 5.02 -6.88
CA TYR A 238 -7.31 5.45 -8.28
C TYR A 238 -7.71 6.92 -8.46
N THR A 239 -8.74 7.41 -7.76
CA THR A 239 -9.18 8.80 -7.86
C THR A 239 -8.19 9.79 -7.27
N GLY A 240 -7.17 9.31 -6.58
CA GLY A 240 -6.06 10.11 -6.09
C GLY A 240 -5.11 10.63 -7.18
N ILE A 241 -5.19 10.13 -8.45
CA ILE A 241 -4.32 10.59 -9.57
C ILE A 241 -5.09 11.39 -10.61
#